data_1c72ff0fff0320c6d963dbcc6b05f97c
#
_entry.id   1c72ff0fff0320c6d963dbcc6b05f97c
#
_cell.length_a   1.000
_cell.length_b   1.000
_cell.length_c   1.000
_cell.angle_alpha   90.00
_cell.angle_beta   90.00
_cell.angle_gamma   90.00
#
_symmetry.space_group_name_H-M   'P 1'
#
loop_
_entity.id
_entity.type
_entity.pdbx_description
1 polymer ?
#
loop_
_entity_poly.entity_id
_entity_poly.type
_entity_poly.pdbx_seq_one_letter_code
_entity_poly.pdbx_strand_id
1 'polypeptide(L)'
;MGEKKRGEVPGSTWRHGAAWGTILFVLYVLAAAAPALLALGLAPAFPGFLENLSLGCALTAFAILVLQVVLAARLRWADQPFGLDLVMQFHARAALLAGILLLCHPLLLMLSHESTRLLSFQTPWAITLGKAALVLLWLGILFALFFHRLGVDYNRWRFMHKG
;
A
#
# COMPACT_ATOMS: atom_id res chain seq x y z
N MET A 1 15.36 56.81 13.43
CA MET A 1 16.09 55.67 14.01
C MET A 1 15.06 54.62 14.32
N GLY A 2 14.75 53.76 13.35
CA GLY A 2 13.67 52.73 13.42
C GLY A 2 14.26 51.40 13.79
N GLU A 3 13.89 50.91 14.96
CA GLU A 3 14.26 49.63 15.49
C GLU A 3 13.52 48.50 14.74
N LYS A 4 14.30 47.75 13.95
CA LYS A 4 13.83 46.60 13.17
C LYS A 4 13.52 45.47 14.15
N LYS A 5 12.24 45.31 14.51
CA LYS A 5 11.78 44.11 15.26
C LYS A 5 12.23 42.84 14.50
N ARG A 6 13.19 42.15 15.06
CA ARG A 6 13.56 40.82 14.63
C ARG A 6 12.34 39.92 14.85
N GLY A 7 11.78 39.41 13.74
CA GLY A 7 10.64 38.51 13.76
C GLY A 7 11.01 37.24 14.57
N GLU A 8 10.26 36.99 15.57
CA GLU A 8 10.26 35.71 16.26
C GLU A 8 9.94 34.59 15.26
N VAL A 9 10.86 33.66 15.05
CA VAL A 9 10.63 32.47 14.26
C VAL A 9 9.71 31.57 15.07
N PRO A 10 8.49 31.28 14.60
CA PRO A 10 7.54 30.48 15.37
C PRO A 10 8.01 29.03 15.42
N GLY A 11 8.80 28.68 16.41
CA GLY A 11 9.25 27.29 16.65
C GLY A 11 8.12 26.32 17.03
N SER A 12 6.92 26.80 17.27
CA SER A 12 5.77 25.99 17.71
C SER A 12 5.04 25.27 16.57
N THR A 13 4.97 25.86 15.40
CA THR A 13 4.19 25.29 14.27
C THR A 13 4.83 24.02 13.68
N TRP A 14 6.16 23.92 13.67
CA TRP A 14 6.89 22.76 13.18
C TRP A 14 6.73 21.52 14.07
N ARG A 15 6.68 21.72 15.39
CA ARG A 15 6.50 20.62 16.36
C ARG A 15 5.11 20.00 16.26
N HIS A 16 4.07 20.78 16.03
CA HIS A 16 2.70 20.28 15.84
C HIS A 16 2.56 19.51 14.52
N GLY A 17 3.20 19.97 13.45
CA GLY A 17 3.21 19.27 12.16
C GLY A 17 3.88 17.90 12.22
N ALA A 18 5.05 17.80 12.90
CA ALA A 18 5.77 16.55 13.06
C ALA A 18 4.99 15.52 13.92
N ALA A 19 4.40 15.95 15.04
CA ALA A 19 3.58 15.09 15.89
C ALA A 19 2.34 14.56 15.14
N TRP A 20 1.66 15.41 14.37
CA TRP A 20 0.52 15.02 13.55
C TRP A 20 0.90 14.02 12.48
N GLY A 21 2.02 14.23 11.79
CA GLY A 21 2.55 13.30 10.80
C GLY A 21 2.86 11.92 11.39
N THR A 22 3.46 11.89 12.58
CA THR A 22 3.73 10.63 13.30
C THR A 22 2.44 9.89 13.64
N ILE A 23 1.42 10.59 14.13
CA ILE A 23 0.11 10.01 14.45
C ILE A 23 -0.51 9.39 13.19
N LEU A 24 -0.53 10.10 12.07
CA LEU A 24 -1.08 9.59 10.81
C LEU A 24 -0.33 8.36 10.30
N PHE A 25 1.01 8.35 10.41
CA PHE A 25 1.81 7.19 10.04
C PHE A 25 1.51 5.98 10.91
N VAL A 26 1.42 6.15 12.24
CA VAL A 26 1.05 5.08 13.17
C VAL A 26 -0.35 4.55 12.88
N LEU A 27 -1.32 5.43 12.64
CA LEU A 27 -2.68 5.02 12.26
C LEU A 27 -2.70 4.25 10.94
N TYR A 28 -1.90 4.65 9.95
CA TYR A 28 -1.75 3.90 8.71
C TYR A 28 -1.22 2.49 8.94
N VAL A 29 -0.16 2.34 9.74
CA VAL A 29 0.43 1.03 10.04
C VAL A 29 -0.54 0.15 10.82
N LEU A 30 -1.25 0.71 11.81
CA LEU A 30 -2.27 -0.02 12.56
C LEU A 30 -3.44 -0.45 11.67
N ALA A 31 -3.94 0.43 10.80
CA ALA A 31 -5.01 0.12 9.87
C ALA A 31 -4.60 -0.96 8.86
N ALA A 32 -3.34 -0.94 8.38
CA ALA A 32 -2.81 -1.95 7.47
C ALA A 32 -2.66 -3.32 8.13
N ALA A 33 -2.24 -3.36 9.41
CA ALA A 33 -2.02 -4.61 10.15
C ALA A 33 -3.31 -5.17 10.78
N ALA A 34 -4.28 -4.32 11.09
CA ALA A 34 -5.48 -4.70 11.86
C ALA A 34 -6.24 -5.92 11.29
N PRO A 35 -6.54 -6.05 9.97
CA PRO A 35 -7.27 -7.20 9.47
C PRO A 35 -6.54 -8.51 9.68
N ALA A 36 -5.21 -8.53 9.49
CA ALA A 36 -4.40 -9.73 9.73
C ALA A 36 -4.33 -10.08 11.22
N LEU A 37 -4.10 -9.09 12.08
CA LEU A 37 -4.04 -9.28 13.54
C LEU A 37 -5.37 -9.77 14.10
N LEU A 38 -6.49 -9.23 13.64
CA LEU A 38 -7.83 -9.66 14.04
C LEU A 38 -8.13 -11.08 13.58
N ALA A 39 -7.87 -11.40 12.31
CA ALA A 39 -8.12 -12.72 11.77
C ALA A 39 -7.29 -13.81 12.47
N LEU A 40 -6.00 -13.56 12.70
CA LEU A 40 -5.09 -14.53 13.32
C LEU A 40 -5.20 -14.57 14.85
N GLY A 41 -5.58 -13.44 15.47
CA GLY A 41 -5.72 -13.32 16.92
C GLY A 41 -7.03 -13.89 17.48
N LEU A 42 -8.11 -13.86 16.70
CA LEU A 42 -9.41 -14.38 17.13
C LEU A 42 -9.49 -15.91 17.01
N ALA A 43 -8.99 -16.47 15.94
CA ALA A 43 -8.80 -17.91 15.75
C ALA A 43 -7.87 -18.15 14.54
N PRO A 44 -6.86 -19.02 14.65
CA PRO A 44 -6.09 -19.43 13.49
C PRO A 44 -7.04 -20.06 12.44
N ALA A 45 -7.05 -19.50 11.24
CA ALA A 45 -7.97 -19.95 10.19
C ALA A 45 -7.60 -21.33 9.63
N PHE A 46 -6.32 -21.70 9.78
CA PHE A 46 -5.77 -22.94 9.22
C PHE A 46 -4.84 -23.63 10.23
N PRO A 47 -4.71 -24.98 10.16
CA PRO A 47 -3.83 -25.73 11.05
C PRO A 47 -2.34 -25.47 10.81
N GLY A 48 -1.94 -25.04 9.61
CA GLY A 48 -0.56 -24.84 9.22
C GLY A 48 -0.06 -23.40 9.44
N PHE A 49 1.21 -23.26 9.83
CA PHE A 49 1.84 -21.94 9.98
C PHE A 49 1.94 -21.16 8.67
N LEU A 50 2.33 -21.83 7.56
CA LEU A 50 2.49 -21.21 6.25
C LEU A 50 1.16 -20.69 5.69
N GLU A 51 0.07 -21.42 5.94
CA GLU A 51 -1.27 -21.02 5.51
C GLU A 51 -1.75 -19.78 6.26
N ASN A 52 -1.55 -19.74 7.58
CA ASN A 52 -1.88 -18.57 8.38
C ASN A 52 -0.99 -17.36 8.02
N LEU A 53 0.30 -17.56 7.77
CA LEU A 53 1.20 -16.52 7.29
C LEU A 53 0.75 -16.00 5.91
N SER A 54 0.37 -16.89 5.01
CA SER A 54 -0.19 -16.56 3.71
C SER A 54 -1.45 -15.69 3.83
N LEU A 55 -2.38 -16.07 4.71
CA LEU A 55 -3.58 -15.27 5.00
C LEU A 55 -3.20 -13.89 5.55
N GLY A 56 -2.26 -13.81 6.48
CA GLY A 56 -1.76 -12.55 7.03
C GLY A 56 -1.19 -11.64 5.94
N CYS A 57 -0.37 -12.19 5.03
CA CYS A 57 0.16 -11.44 3.88
C CYS A 57 -0.96 -10.89 2.99
N ALA A 58 -1.96 -11.72 2.66
CA ALA A 58 -3.08 -11.32 1.80
C ALA A 58 -3.92 -10.20 2.43
N LEU A 59 -4.29 -10.34 3.71
CA LEU A 59 -5.11 -9.37 4.43
C LEU A 59 -4.37 -8.03 4.61
N THR A 60 -3.09 -8.07 4.98
CA THR A 60 -2.28 -6.85 5.11
C THR A 60 -2.10 -6.16 3.76
N ALA A 61 -1.81 -6.91 2.70
CA ALA A 61 -1.70 -6.35 1.36
C ALA A 61 -3.00 -5.71 0.89
N PHE A 62 -4.13 -6.38 1.09
CA PHE A 62 -5.46 -5.84 0.75
C PHE A 62 -5.74 -4.54 1.52
N ALA A 63 -5.45 -4.50 2.82
CA ALA A 63 -5.62 -3.28 3.61
C ALA A 63 -4.73 -2.13 3.09
N ILE A 64 -3.46 -2.41 2.75
CA ILE A 64 -2.58 -1.41 2.13
C ILE A 64 -3.19 -0.91 0.82
N LEU A 65 -3.69 -1.78 -0.07
CA LEU A 65 -4.31 -1.38 -1.34
C LEU A 65 -5.54 -0.48 -1.13
N VAL A 66 -6.38 -0.77 -0.14
CA VAL A 66 -7.52 0.10 0.22
C VAL A 66 -7.00 1.47 0.68
N LEU A 67 -5.97 1.50 1.51
CA LEU A 67 -5.35 2.75 1.98
C LEU A 67 -4.68 3.54 0.85
N GLN A 68 -4.24 2.88 -0.25
CA GLN A 68 -3.73 3.57 -1.43
C GLN A 68 -4.77 4.49 -2.08
N VAL A 69 -6.05 4.10 -2.05
CA VAL A 69 -7.15 4.94 -2.55
C VAL A 69 -7.26 6.22 -1.74
N VAL A 70 -7.11 6.12 -0.41
CA VAL A 70 -7.12 7.29 0.49
C VAL A 70 -5.95 8.22 0.20
N LEU A 71 -4.73 7.66 0.01
CA LEU A 71 -3.56 8.46 -0.36
C LEU A 71 -3.70 9.11 -1.74
N ALA A 72 -4.29 8.40 -2.71
CA ALA A 72 -4.53 8.92 -4.05
C ALA A 72 -5.60 10.02 -4.07
N ALA A 73 -6.53 10.05 -3.12
CA ALA A 73 -7.59 11.06 -3.00
C ALA A 73 -7.07 12.45 -2.62
N ARG A 74 -5.77 12.58 -2.26
CA ARG A 74 -5.11 13.86 -1.94
C ARG A 74 -5.87 14.69 -0.90
N LEU A 75 -6.16 14.09 0.23
CA LEU A 75 -6.87 14.73 1.32
C LEU A 75 -5.97 15.75 1.99
N ARG A 76 -6.37 17.03 2.02
CA ARG A 76 -5.55 18.13 2.54
C ARG A 76 -5.03 17.89 3.95
N TRP A 77 -5.82 17.28 4.82
CA TRP A 77 -5.43 16.99 6.20
C TRP A 77 -4.34 15.90 6.29
N ALA A 78 -4.26 15.01 5.29
CA ALA A 78 -3.22 13.98 5.20
C ALA A 78 -1.95 14.50 4.52
N ASP A 79 -2.09 15.39 3.53
CA ASP A 79 -0.96 15.93 2.77
C ASP A 79 -0.19 17.03 3.54
N GLN A 80 -0.88 17.83 4.37
CA GLN A 80 -0.29 18.98 5.06
C GLN A 80 0.96 18.69 5.89
N PRO A 81 1.03 17.62 6.72
CA PRO A 81 2.22 17.37 7.55
C PRO A 81 3.43 16.85 6.77
N PHE A 82 3.22 16.22 5.62
CA PHE A 82 4.28 15.52 4.87
C PHE A 82 4.70 16.23 3.59
N GLY A 83 3.82 17.02 3.00
CA GLY A 83 3.98 17.52 1.63
C GLY A 83 3.67 16.46 0.58
N LEU A 84 3.21 16.91 -0.58
CA LEU A 84 2.75 16.06 -1.67
C LEU A 84 3.83 15.07 -2.16
N ASP A 85 5.08 15.53 -2.25
CA ASP A 85 6.19 14.72 -2.77
C ASP A 85 6.45 13.48 -1.88
N LEU A 86 6.44 13.66 -0.55
CA LEU A 86 6.65 12.57 0.38
C LEU A 86 5.47 11.58 0.37
N VAL A 87 4.23 12.09 0.29
CA VAL A 87 3.03 11.25 0.18
C VAL A 87 3.06 10.42 -1.09
N MET A 88 3.45 10.99 -2.23
CA MET A 88 3.57 10.26 -3.50
C MET A 88 4.67 9.20 -3.47
N GLN A 89 5.83 9.50 -2.87
CA GLN A 89 6.88 8.51 -2.68
C GLN A 89 6.43 7.37 -1.75
N PHE A 90 5.72 7.70 -0.67
CA PHE A 90 5.15 6.72 0.23
C PHE A 90 4.11 5.85 -0.47
N HIS A 91 3.19 6.44 -1.24
CA HIS A 91 2.22 5.74 -2.08
C HIS A 91 2.91 4.70 -2.99
N ALA A 92 3.94 5.10 -3.73
CA ALA A 92 4.67 4.20 -4.62
C ALA A 92 5.33 3.03 -3.88
N ARG A 93 5.98 3.30 -2.74
CA ARG A 93 6.64 2.26 -1.92
C ARG A 93 5.63 1.32 -1.27
N ALA A 94 4.53 1.85 -0.76
CA ALA A 94 3.47 1.04 -0.15
C ALA A 94 2.75 0.18 -1.19
N ALA A 95 2.53 0.67 -2.42
CA ALA A 95 2.00 -0.13 -3.53
C ALA A 95 2.93 -1.30 -3.89
N LEU A 96 4.24 -1.06 -3.94
CA LEU A 96 5.23 -2.12 -4.17
C LEU A 96 5.22 -3.16 -3.04
N LEU A 97 5.16 -2.72 -1.78
CA LEU A 97 5.06 -3.61 -0.62
C LEU A 97 3.79 -4.47 -0.70
N ALA A 98 2.64 -3.88 -1.01
CA ALA A 98 1.39 -4.62 -1.19
C ALA A 98 1.51 -5.66 -2.32
N GLY A 99 2.13 -5.30 -3.44
CA GLY A 99 2.41 -6.23 -4.54
C GLY A 99 3.27 -7.42 -4.12
N ILE A 100 4.34 -7.18 -3.35
CA ILE A 100 5.21 -8.23 -2.82
C ILE A 100 4.43 -9.15 -1.86
N LEU A 101 3.67 -8.59 -0.92
CA LEU A 101 2.87 -9.39 0.02
C LEU A 101 1.81 -10.22 -0.70
N LEU A 102 1.15 -9.67 -1.74
CA LEU A 102 0.20 -10.41 -2.56
C LEU A 102 0.86 -11.51 -3.39
N LEU A 103 2.12 -11.34 -3.79
CA LEU A 103 2.88 -12.39 -4.46
C LEU A 103 3.31 -13.49 -3.47
N CYS A 104 3.71 -13.10 -2.25
CA CYS A 104 4.03 -14.05 -1.19
C CYS A 104 2.85 -14.95 -0.82
N HIS A 105 1.62 -14.44 -0.87
CA HIS A 105 0.41 -15.21 -0.54
C HIS A 105 0.30 -16.52 -1.34
N PRO A 106 0.22 -16.56 -2.68
CA PRO A 106 0.15 -17.81 -3.40
C PRO A 106 1.42 -18.65 -3.29
N LEU A 107 2.61 -18.03 -3.16
CA LEU A 107 3.86 -18.76 -2.99
C LEU A 107 3.88 -19.55 -1.68
N LEU A 108 3.43 -18.96 -0.57
CA LEU A 108 3.34 -19.64 0.73
C LEU A 108 2.31 -20.78 0.68
N LEU A 109 1.18 -20.61 -0.01
CA LEU A 109 0.21 -21.70 -0.22
C LEU A 109 0.79 -22.84 -1.06
N MET A 110 1.62 -22.54 -2.06
CA MET A 110 2.31 -23.57 -2.83
C MET A 110 3.30 -24.37 -1.98
N LEU A 111 3.94 -23.75 -1.00
CA LEU A 111 4.87 -24.40 -0.08
C LEU A 111 4.15 -25.24 0.98
N SER A 112 2.89 -24.95 1.31
CA SER A 112 2.07 -25.69 2.29
C SER A 112 1.39 -26.95 1.74
N HIS A 113 1.78 -27.44 0.55
CA HIS A 113 1.22 -28.64 -0.13
C HIS A 113 -0.21 -28.48 -0.70
N GLU A 114 -0.84 -27.31 -0.62
CA GLU A 114 -2.10 -26.98 -1.32
C GLU A 114 -1.89 -26.64 -2.81
N SER A 115 -0.73 -27.01 -3.38
CA SER A 115 -0.22 -26.53 -4.66
C SER A 115 -1.05 -26.91 -5.89
N THR A 116 -1.74 -28.05 -5.85
CA THR A 116 -2.44 -28.58 -7.03
C THR A 116 -3.63 -27.73 -7.49
N ARG A 117 -4.31 -27.06 -6.56
CA ARG A 117 -5.48 -26.21 -6.87
C ARG A 117 -5.11 -24.86 -7.47
N LEU A 118 -3.94 -24.30 -7.12
CA LEU A 118 -3.53 -22.99 -7.60
C LEU A 118 -3.11 -22.99 -9.07
N LEU A 119 -2.53 -24.09 -9.56
CA LEU A 119 -2.07 -24.24 -10.95
C LEU A 119 -3.17 -24.73 -11.90
N SER A 120 -4.28 -25.25 -11.36
CA SER A 120 -5.40 -25.74 -12.18
C SER A 120 -6.16 -24.58 -12.83
N PHE A 121 -6.55 -24.76 -14.09
CA PHE A 121 -7.49 -23.87 -14.78
C PHE A 121 -8.96 -24.11 -14.39
N GLN A 122 -9.25 -25.25 -13.75
CA GLN A 122 -10.59 -25.60 -13.24
C GLN A 122 -10.77 -25.12 -11.79
N THR A 123 -10.39 -23.89 -11.50
CA THR A 123 -10.53 -23.31 -10.16
C THR A 123 -11.83 -22.53 -10.02
N PRO A 124 -12.38 -22.39 -8.78
CA PRO A 124 -13.51 -21.51 -8.53
C PRO A 124 -13.25 -20.10 -9.09
N TRP A 125 -14.31 -19.46 -9.60
CA TRP A 125 -14.23 -18.14 -10.25
C TRP A 125 -13.51 -17.09 -9.39
N ALA A 126 -13.64 -17.16 -8.05
CA ALA A 126 -12.97 -16.26 -7.12
C ALA A 126 -11.43 -16.36 -7.19
N ILE A 127 -10.88 -17.57 -7.34
CA ILE A 127 -9.43 -17.79 -7.48
C ILE A 127 -8.94 -17.28 -8.83
N THR A 128 -9.74 -17.47 -9.89
CA THR A 128 -9.42 -16.98 -11.24
C THR A 128 -9.39 -15.44 -11.27
N LEU A 129 -10.35 -14.79 -10.62
CA LEU A 129 -10.35 -13.32 -10.47
C LEU A 129 -9.15 -12.84 -9.64
N GLY A 130 -8.79 -13.54 -8.57
CA GLY A 130 -7.61 -13.22 -7.77
C GLY A 130 -6.31 -13.29 -8.59
N LYS A 131 -6.16 -14.33 -9.43
CA LYS A 131 -5.02 -14.45 -10.36
C LYS A 131 -4.98 -13.28 -11.36
N ALA A 132 -6.12 -12.96 -11.98
CA ALA A 132 -6.21 -11.85 -12.91
C ALA A 132 -5.90 -10.50 -12.24
N ALA A 133 -6.43 -10.26 -11.06
CA ALA A 133 -6.16 -9.05 -10.28
C ALA A 133 -4.67 -8.93 -9.92
N LEU A 134 -4.01 -10.03 -9.53
CA LEU A 134 -2.58 -10.06 -9.23
C LEU A 134 -1.75 -9.70 -10.47
N VAL A 135 -2.07 -10.27 -11.63
CA VAL A 135 -1.39 -9.96 -12.90
C VAL A 135 -1.57 -8.49 -13.27
N LEU A 136 -2.80 -7.97 -13.20
CA LEU A 136 -3.08 -6.57 -13.50
C LEU A 136 -2.37 -5.61 -12.54
N LEU A 137 -2.33 -5.93 -11.25
CA LEU A 137 -1.60 -5.15 -10.26
C LEU A 137 -0.10 -5.07 -10.61
N TRP A 138 0.53 -6.22 -10.91
CA TRP A 138 1.95 -6.24 -11.27
C TRP A 138 2.24 -5.55 -12.58
N LEU A 139 1.38 -5.67 -13.59
CA LEU A 139 1.50 -4.90 -14.82
C LEU A 139 1.44 -3.39 -14.54
N GLY A 140 0.53 -2.94 -13.69
CA GLY A 140 0.44 -1.55 -13.26
C GLY A 140 1.69 -1.06 -12.53
N ILE A 141 2.22 -1.85 -11.58
CA ILE A 141 3.45 -1.53 -10.85
C ILE A 141 4.65 -1.45 -11.80
N LEU A 142 4.82 -2.45 -12.67
CA LEU A 142 5.91 -2.48 -13.65
C LEU A 142 5.81 -1.31 -14.62
N PHE A 143 4.61 -1.01 -15.12
CA PHE A 143 4.39 0.16 -15.96
C PHE A 143 4.79 1.45 -15.24
N ALA A 144 4.38 1.63 -13.97
CA ALA A 144 4.74 2.81 -13.17
C ALA A 144 6.25 2.93 -12.92
N LEU A 145 6.95 1.81 -12.72
CA LEU A 145 8.41 1.80 -12.49
C LEU A 145 9.21 2.09 -13.78
N PHE A 146 8.72 1.61 -14.92
CA PHE A 146 9.48 1.66 -16.18
C PHE A 146 8.94 2.70 -17.19
N PHE A 147 7.89 3.45 -16.85
CA PHE A 147 7.26 4.36 -17.81
C PHE A 147 8.23 5.42 -18.38
N HIS A 148 9.20 5.90 -17.58
CA HIS A 148 10.24 6.81 -18.04
C HIS A 148 11.15 6.18 -19.11
N ARG A 149 11.39 4.86 -19.02
CA ARG A 149 12.20 4.13 -20.00
C ARG A 149 11.44 3.80 -21.29
N LEU A 150 10.10 3.79 -21.22
CA LEU A 150 9.22 3.50 -22.36
C LEU A 150 8.99 4.73 -23.25
N GLY A 151 9.61 5.88 -22.93
CA GLY A 151 9.46 7.11 -23.70
C GLY A 151 8.02 7.67 -23.72
N VAL A 152 7.18 7.25 -22.78
CA VAL A 152 5.79 7.73 -22.68
C VAL A 152 5.81 9.16 -22.15
N ASP A 153 5.24 10.11 -22.93
CA ASP A 153 5.12 11.50 -22.51
C ASP A 153 4.33 11.58 -21.18
N TYR A 154 4.86 12.36 -20.24
CA TYR A 154 4.28 12.57 -18.90
C TYR A 154 2.79 12.95 -18.96
N ASN A 155 2.36 13.71 -19.98
CA ASN A 155 0.97 14.11 -20.15
C ASN A 155 0.07 12.92 -20.48
N ARG A 156 0.53 11.97 -21.30
CA ARG A 156 -0.19 10.73 -21.61
C ARG A 156 -0.28 9.81 -20.40
N TRP A 157 0.82 9.68 -19.66
CA TRP A 157 0.83 8.91 -18.40
C TRP A 157 -0.19 9.45 -17.39
N ARG A 158 -0.22 10.77 -17.19
CA ARG A 158 -1.14 11.43 -16.26
C ARG A 158 -2.62 11.23 -16.64
N PHE A 159 -2.91 11.18 -17.94
CA PHE A 159 -4.27 10.92 -18.43
C PHE A 159 -4.71 9.47 -18.15
N MET A 160 -3.86 8.48 -18.42
CA MET A 160 -4.15 7.07 -18.17
C MET A 160 -4.24 6.71 -16.68
N HIS A 161 -3.52 7.43 -15.83
CA HIS A 161 -3.51 7.17 -14.38
C HIS A 161 -4.66 7.85 -13.62
N LYS A 162 -5.36 8.81 -14.26
CA LYS A 162 -6.50 9.51 -13.68
C LYS A 162 -7.87 8.90 -14.04
N GLY A 163 -7.91 8.00 -15.03
CA GLY A 163 -9.10 7.21 -15.39
C GLY A 163 -9.26 6.06 -14.45
#